data_0557cf522f9d795042bebaacfeb594ce
#
_entry.id   0557cf522f9d795042bebaacfeb594ce
#
_cell.length_a   1.000
_cell.length_b   1.000
_cell.length_c   1.000
_cell.angle_alpha   90.00
_cell.angle_beta   90.00
_cell.angle_gamma   90.00
#
_symmetry.space_group_name_H-M   'P 1'
#
loop_
_entity.id
_entity.type
_entity.pdbx_description
1 polymer ?
#
loop_
_entity_poly.entity_id
_entity_poly.type
_entity_poly.pdbx_seq_one_letter_code
_entity_poly.pdbx_strand_id
1 'polypeptide(L)'
;MKIKKRIFSLALAGALTLGLLPAFSSPALAADNVSTYTLQIPSTLTVSAAGWNETSGLTAAVTSGDTFDSGKKLSVTATSTNSWSLVSGSNSVGYNLATATGAYSSTATPASWEFSATELNASGGTKKDMGIIVEDYSSKPAGTYTDTVTFTAKVEVAKSAAETPSIAQADCTFSPSNGKSTLSNANITTSMEYSADSGTTWTDVSSAGSIASLAAGTVQIRVKETGDKLASEAVSITVPQVLKINELVGPYTGDRLTCEYYAGETWQALVDRYDLIKVYSGRAAFGSDGFIYYNGSMVPVTDLVDNTKTYEVQ
;
A
#
# COMPACT_ATOMS: atom_id res chain seq x y z
N MET A 1 -30.19 -45.71 22.95
CA MET A 1 -29.65 -45.37 21.61
C MET A 1 -28.15 -45.15 21.74
N LYS A 2 -27.32 -46.10 21.30
CA LYS A 2 -25.84 -46.00 21.45
C LYS A 2 -25.35 -45.10 20.32
N ILE A 3 -24.87 -43.92 20.65
CA ILE A 3 -24.17 -43.02 19.73
C ILE A 3 -22.83 -43.67 19.41
N LYS A 4 -22.67 -44.19 18.18
CA LYS A 4 -21.37 -44.65 17.70
C LYS A 4 -20.54 -43.41 17.41
N LYS A 5 -19.51 -43.15 18.24
CA LYS A 5 -18.47 -42.18 17.93
C LYS A 5 -17.80 -42.65 16.65
N ARG A 6 -17.92 -41.83 15.58
CA ARG A 6 -17.20 -42.06 14.32
C ARG A 6 -15.81 -41.48 14.50
N ILE A 7 -14.79 -42.29 14.44
CA ILE A 7 -13.39 -41.88 14.48
C ILE A 7 -12.94 -41.71 13.04
N PHE A 8 -12.60 -40.50 12.67
CA PHE A 8 -11.93 -40.20 11.40
C PHE A 8 -10.43 -40.12 11.69
N SER A 9 -9.63 -40.91 10.97
CA SER A 9 -8.17 -40.77 11.00
C SER A 9 -7.75 -40.04 9.74
N LEU A 10 -7.13 -38.89 9.91
CA LEU A 10 -6.47 -38.16 8.83
C LEU A 10 -5.00 -38.56 8.85
N ALA A 11 -4.56 -39.30 7.85
CA ALA A 11 -3.14 -39.52 7.59
C ALA A 11 -2.69 -38.45 6.59
N LEU A 12 -1.94 -37.47 7.06
CA LEU A 12 -1.32 -36.47 6.22
C LEU A 12 0.14 -36.86 6.02
N ALA A 13 0.50 -37.29 4.81
CA ALA A 13 1.88 -37.51 4.43
C ALA A 13 2.52 -36.19 4.04
N GLY A 14 3.33 -35.62 4.92
CA GLY A 14 4.14 -34.44 4.61
C GLY A 14 5.34 -34.86 3.75
N ALA A 15 5.36 -34.49 2.47
CA ALA A 15 6.55 -34.58 1.65
C ALA A 15 7.32 -33.27 1.75
N LEU A 16 8.47 -33.31 2.44
CA LEU A 16 9.42 -32.18 2.45
C LEU A 16 10.23 -32.24 1.15
N THR A 17 9.85 -31.48 0.14
CA THR A 17 10.72 -31.25 -1.01
C THR A 17 11.65 -30.09 -0.69
N LEU A 18 12.85 -30.39 -0.18
CA LEU A 18 13.98 -29.47 -0.19
C LEU A 18 14.36 -29.27 -1.65
N GLY A 19 13.94 -28.15 -2.23
CA GLY A 19 14.39 -27.73 -3.56
C GLY A 19 15.88 -27.42 -3.51
N LEU A 20 16.72 -28.37 -3.86
CA LEU A 20 18.10 -28.09 -4.28
C LEU A 20 17.98 -27.32 -5.60
N LEU A 21 18.23 -26.01 -5.55
CA LEU A 21 18.42 -25.20 -6.74
C LEU A 21 19.63 -25.74 -7.50
N PRO A 22 19.52 -26.00 -8.83
CA PRO A 22 20.69 -26.31 -9.62
C PRO A 22 21.66 -25.14 -9.55
N ALA A 23 22.93 -25.44 -9.30
CA ALA A 23 24.01 -24.46 -9.28
C ALA A 23 24.15 -23.84 -10.68
N PHE A 24 23.61 -22.64 -10.86
CA PHE A 24 24.01 -21.77 -11.95
C PHE A 24 25.31 -21.08 -11.55
N SER A 25 26.39 -21.39 -12.25
CA SER A 25 27.65 -20.65 -12.16
C SER A 25 27.47 -19.27 -12.76
N SER A 26 27.23 -18.28 -11.91
CA SER A 26 27.40 -16.86 -12.22
C SER A 26 28.66 -16.32 -11.58
N PRO A 27 29.35 -15.33 -12.20
CA PRO A 27 30.64 -14.84 -11.71
C PRO A 27 30.46 -14.21 -10.33
N ALA A 28 31.49 -14.41 -9.49
CA ALA A 28 31.61 -14.07 -8.09
C ALA A 28 30.95 -12.74 -7.68
N LEU A 29 29.71 -12.81 -7.23
CA LEU A 29 29.18 -11.95 -6.19
C LEU A 29 29.51 -12.64 -4.86
N ALA A 30 29.85 -11.84 -3.85
CA ALA A 30 30.22 -12.32 -2.51
C ALA A 30 29.33 -13.47 -2.08
N ALA A 31 29.93 -14.55 -1.55
CA ALA A 31 29.20 -15.73 -1.10
C ALA A 31 28.04 -15.27 -0.20
N ASP A 32 26.81 -15.33 -0.72
CA ASP A 32 25.62 -15.25 0.10
C ASP A 32 25.76 -16.37 1.11
N ASN A 33 25.92 -16.03 2.38
CA ASN A 33 25.81 -16.98 3.46
C ASN A 33 24.41 -17.60 3.36
N VAL A 34 24.34 -18.79 2.78
CA VAL A 34 23.10 -19.56 2.73
C VAL A 34 22.85 -20.00 4.17
N SER A 35 22.03 -19.24 4.89
CA SER A 35 21.68 -19.56 6.24
C SER A 35 20.96 -20.90 6.24
N THR A 36 21.53 -21.90 6.92
CA THR A 36 20.90 -23.19 7.09
C THR A 36 19.82 -23.08 8.19
N TYR A 37 18.69 -23.72 7.97
CA TYR A 37 17.57 -23.72 8.94
C TYR A 37 16.96 -25.10 9.06
N THR A 38 16.29 -25.33 10.15
CA THR A 38 15.41 -26.48 10.38
C THR A 38 13.96 -26.01 10.36
N LEU A 39 13.08 -26.73 9.66
CA LEU A 39 11.64 -26.53 9.68
C LEU A 39 10.98 -27.83 10.14
N GLN A 40 10.31 -27.80 11.30
CA GLN A 40 9.55 -28.92 11.83
C GLN A 40 8.08 -28.76 11.44
N ILE A 41 7.55 -29.77 10.77
CA ILE A 41 6.16 -29.86 10.32
C ILE A 41 5.55 -31.12 10.92
N PRO A 42 4.32 -31.09 11.49
CA PRO A 42 3.65 -32.29 11.92
C PRO A 42 3.50 -33.27 10.76
N SER A 43 3.96 -34.50 10.94
CA SER A 43 3.86 -35.55 9.92
C SER A 43 2.42 -36.07 9.74
N THR A 44 1.58 -35.84 10.74
CA THR A 44 0.18 -36.27 10.76
C THR A 44 -0.67 -35.23 11.43
N LEU A 45 -1.80 -34.90 10.84
CA LEU A 45 -2.82 -34.03 11.39
C LEU A 45 -4.08 -34.85 11.64
N THR A 46 -4.56 -34.87 12.87
CA THR A 46 -5.73 -35.66 13.26
C THR A 46 -6.95 -34.74 13.35
N VAL A 47 -8.02 -35.12 12.67
CA VAL A 47 -9.33 -34.45 12.77
C VAL A 47 -10.17 -35.19 13.82
N SER A 48 -10.57 -34.49 14.86
CA SER A 48 -11.42 -35.03 15.93
C SER A 48 -12.87 -34.57 15.86
N ALA A 49 -13.12 -33.43 15.23
CA ALA A 49 -14.44 -32.83 15.11
C ALA A 49 -14.57 -31.96 13.86
N ALA A 50 -15.79 -31.63 13.45
CA ALA A 50 -16.05 -30.52 12.54
C ALA A 50 -15.61 -29.20 13.19
N GLY A 51 -15.22 -28.22 12.35
CA GLY A 51 -14.66 -26.96 12.83
C GLY A 51 -13.16 -27.06 13.12
N TRP A 52 -12.68 -26.26 14.07
CA TRP A 52 -11.25 -26.12 14.38
C TRP A 52 -10.64 -27.34 15.05
N ASN A 53 -9.55 -27.83 14.50
CA ASN A 53 -8.68 -28.88 15.06
C ASN A 53 -7.26 -28.33 15.15
N GLU A 54 -6.79 -28.04 16.34
CA GLU A 54 -5.45 -27.52 16.60
C GLU A 54 -4.39 -28.61 16.35
N THR A 55 -3.21 -28.19 15.89
CA THR A 55 -2.06 -29.07 15.64
C THR A 55 -0.87 -28.62 16.49
N SER A 56 0.26 -29.32 16.39
CA SER A 56 1.51 -28.88 17.04
C SER A 56 2.11 -27.61 16.41
N GLY A 57 1.55 -27.11 15.31
CA GLY A 57 2.07 -25.94 14.60
C GLY A 57 3.31 -26.23 13.77
N LEU A 58 3.90 -25.16 13.24
CA LEU A 58 5.19 -25.17 12.55
C LEU A 58 6.26 -24.58 13.46
N THR A 59 7.43 -25.22 13.56
CA THR A 59 8.57 -24.65 14.29
C THR A 59 9.74 -24.50 13.34
N ALA A 60 10.30 -23.29 13.27
CA ALA A 60 11.49 -23.01 12.47
C ALA A 60 12.60 -22.41 13.33
N ALA A 61 13.83 -22.83 13.07
CA ALA A 61 15.02 -22.35 13.77
C ALA A 61 16.21 -22.34 12.81
N VAL A 62 17.17 -21.44 13.02
CA VAL A 62 18.47 -21.54 12.38
C VAL A 62 19.19 -22.80 12.89
N THR A 63 20.00 -23.42 12.05
CA THR A 63 20.81 -24.55 12.48
C THR A 63 21.81 -24.10 13.55
N SER A 64 22.01 -24.93 14.56
CA SER A 64 22.91 -24.62 15.69
C SER A 64 24.30 -24.25 15.22
N GLY A 65 24.79 -23.11 15.65
CA GLY A 65 26.08 -22.55 15.27
C GLY A 65 26.04 -21.58 14.07
N ASP A 66 24.91 -21.48 13.37
CA ASP A 66 24.70 -20.55 12.28
C ASP A 66 23.94 -19.30 12.75
N THR A 67 23.89 -18.30 11.86
CA THR A 67 23.06 -17.11 12.04
C THR A 67 22.28 -16.87 10.74
N PHE A 68 20.96 -16.71 10.87
CA PHE A 68 20.12 -16.36 9.72
C PHE A 68 20.27 -14.87 9.42
N ASP A 69 20.45 -14.54 8.12
CA ASP A 69 20.65 -13.19 7.63
C ASP A 69 19.48 -12.27 8.00
N SER A 70 19.77 -11.13 8.63
CA SER A 70 18.78 -10.14 9.06
C SER A 70 17.99 -9.50 7.91
N GLY A 71 18.54 -9.52 6.70
CA GLY A 71 17.88 -9.04 5.48
C GLY A 71 16.97 -10.08 4.82
N LYS A 72 16.79 -11.26 5.42
CA LYS A 72 16.02 -12.38 4.86
C LYS A 72 14.93 -12.87 5.80
N LYS A 73 13.95 -13.57 5.25
CA LYS A 73 12.88 -14.26 5.95
C LYS A 73 12.69 -15.66 5.36
N LEU A 74 12.12 -16.56 6.13
CA LEU A 74 11.67 -17.85 5.65
C LEU A 74 10.15 -17.79 5.43
N SER A 75 9.71 -17.98 4.19
CA SER A 75 8.30 -18.10 3.82
C SER A 75 7.95 -19.57 3.65
N VAL A 76 6.84 -20.00 4.26
CA VAL A 76 6.32 -21.38 4.16
C VAL A 76 4.90 -21.31 3.60
N THR A 77 4.67 -22.01 2.50
CA THR A 77 3.35 -22.15 1.88
C THR A 77 2.93 -23.62 1.85
N ALA A 78 1.65 -23.87 1.67
CA ALA A 78 1.11 -25.22 1.60
C ALA A 78 0.22 -25.38 0.36
N THR A 79 0.26 -26.58 -0.22
CA THR A 79 -0.63 -26.99 -1.31
C THR A 79 -1.25 -28.36 -0.98
N SER A 80 -2.47 -28.59 -1.42
CA SER A 80 -3.23 -29.84 -1.21
C SER A 80 -3.34 -30.59 -2.53
N THR A 81 -3.18 -31.91 -2.48
CA THR A 81 -3.36 -32.77 -3.68
C THR A 81 -4.82 -32.83 -4.13
N ASN A 82 -5.75 -32.79 -3.16
CA ASN A 82 -7.18 -32.92 -3.41
C ASN A 82 -7.94 -31.60 -3.29
N SER A 83 -7.27 -30.47 -3.60
CA SER A 83 -7.88 -29.13 -3.57
C SER A 83 -8.57 -28.82 -2.22
N TRP A 84 -7.89 -29.10 -1.11
CA TRP A 84 -8.35 -28.90 0.27
C TRP A 84 -9.59 -29.72 0.61
N SER A 85 -9.63 -30.94 0.13
CA SER A 85 -10.68 -31.91 0.43
C SER A 85 -10.08 -33.24 0.87
N LEU A 86 -10.57 -33.74 1.98
CA LEU A 86 -10.33 -35.12 2.43
C LEU A 86 -11.19 -36.05 1.60
N VAL A 87 -10.62 -37.05 0.96
CA VAL A 87 -11.30 -37.91 -0.03
C VAL A 87 -11.34 -39.37 0.45
N SER A 88 -12.51 -40.03 0.27
CA SER A 88 -12.73 -41.44 0.48
C SER A 88 -13.61 -41.98 -0.63
N GLY A 89 -13.03 -42.64 -1.65
CA GLY A 89 -13.73 -43.03 -2.86
C GLY A 89 -14.33 -41.83 -3.59
N SER A 90 -15.66 -41.84 -3.76
CA SER A 90 -16.39 -40.71 -4.37
C SER A 90 -16.85 -39.64 -3.36
N ASN A 91 -16.58 -39.82 -2.06
CA ASN A 91 -17.00 -38.89 -1.02
C ASN A 91 -15.87 -37.93 -0.65
N SER A 92 -16.21 -36.70 -0.37
CA SER A 92 -15.27 -35.67 0.08
C SER A 92 -15.78 -34.86 1.26
N VAL A 93 -14.84 -34.32 2.04
CA VAL A 93 -15.06 -33.42 3.18
C VAL A 93 -14.09 -32.27 3.02
N GLY A 94 -14.60 -31.04 2.86
CA GLY A 94 -13.78 -29.84 2.70
C GLY A 94 -13.04 -29.47 3.99
N TYR A 95 -11.86 -28.88 3.86
CA TYR A 95 -11.14 -28.32 5.00
C TYR A 95 -10.31 -27.10 4.59
N ASN A 96 -10.01 -26.27 5.60
CA ASN A 96 -9.05 -25.17 5.46
C ASN A 96 -7.86 -25.45 6.35
N LEU A 97 -6.66 -25.14 5.84
CA LEU A 97 -5.46 -25.02 6.66
C LEU A 97 -5.36 -23.56 7.10
N ALA A 98 -5.27 -23.32 8.42
CA ALA A 98 -5.39 -21.98 8.99
C ALA A 98 -4.39 -21.76 10.14
N THR A 99 -4.12 -20.49 10.46
CA THR A 99 -3.24 -20.06 11.56
C THR A 99 -4.01 -19.76 12.85
N ALA A 100 -5.33 -19.71 12.78
CA ALA A 100 -6.20 -19.42 13.92
C ALA A 100 -7.56 -20.10 13.75
N THR A 101 -8.29 -20.22 14.85
CA THR A 101 -9.66 -20.73 14.86
C THR A 101 -10.58 -19.88 13.99
N GLY A 102 -11.56 -20.53 13.35
CA GLY A 102 -12.52 -19.88 12.47
C GLY A 102 -13.58 -20.84 11.99
N ALA A 103 -14.43 -20.39 11.06
CA ALA A 103 -15.41 -21.22 10.37
C ALA A 103 -14.84 -21.76 9.05
N TYR A 104 -15.27 -22.95 8.65
CA TYR A 104 -14.94 -23.46 7.32
C TYR A 104 -15.51 -22.56 6.22
N SER A 105 -14.73 -22.35 5.17
CA SER A 105 -15.15 -21.65 3.96
C SER A 105 -14.55 -22.32 2.72
N SER A 106 -15.37 -22.65 1.74
CA SER A 106 -14.93 -23.25 0.47
C SER A 106 -14.07 -22.31 -0.39
N THR A 107 -14.04 -21.03 -0.05
CA THR A 107 -13.26 -19.98 -0.77
C THR A 107 -12.08 -19.46 0.06
N ALA A 108 -11.76 -20.08 1.23
CA ALA A 108 -10.66 -19.66 2.05
C ALA A 108 -9.32 -19.84 1.33
N THR A 109 -8.47 -18.82 1.44
CA THR A 109 -7.08 -18.93 0.99
C THR A 109 -6.31 -19.80 1.98
N PRO A 110 -5.48 -20.75 1.50
CA PRO A 110 -4.64 -21.55 2.37
C PRO A 110 -3.69 -20.69 3.21
N ALA A 111 -3.44 -21.11 4.45
CA ALA A 111 -2.50 -20.42 5.34
C ALA A 111 -1.08 -20.43 4.77
N SER A 112 -0.37 -19.35 5.04
CA SER A 112 1.07 -19.23 4.84
C SER A 112 1.71 -18.71 6.12
N TRP A 113 3.00 -19.00 6.30
CA TRP A 113 3.77 -18.61 7.47
C TRP A 113 5.03 -17.89 7.03
N GLU A 114 5.39 -16.86 7.75
CA GLU A 114 6.65 -16.17 7.57
C GLU A 114 7.42 -16.17 8.89
N PHE A 115 8.70 -16.49 8.85
CA PHE A 115 9.60 -16.41 10.00
C PHE A 115 10.67 -15.37 9.69
N SER A 116 10.72 -14.32 10.49
CA SER A 116 11.76 -13.29 10.41
C SER A 116 13.12 -13.84 10.86
N ALA A 117 14.19 -13.16 10.49
CA ALA A 117 15.52 -13.51 10.97
C ALA A 117 15.62 -13.53 12.51
N THR A 118 14.96 -12.57 13.17
CA THR A 118 14.93 -12.54 14.65
C THR A 118 14.26 -13.77 15.23
N GLU A 119 13.14 -14.24 14.67
CA GLU A 119 12.43 -15.43 15.09
C GLU A 119 13.23 -16.71 14.85
N LEU A 120 13.95 -16.79 13.72
CA LEU A 120 14.80 -17.94 13.39
C LEU A 120 16.05 -18.01 14.25
N ASN A 121 16.63 -16.87 14.61
CA ASN A 121 17.81 -16.77 15.47
C ASN A 121 17.48 -16.88 16.97
N ALA A 122 16.20 -16.93 17.35
CA ALA A 122 15.80 -17.14 18.74
C ALA A 122 16.26 -18.52 19.23
N SER A 123 16.66 -18.60 20.49
CA SER A 123 17.07 -19.87 21.10
C SER A 123 15.93 -20.90 21.05
N GLY A 124 16.17 -22.03 20.35
CA GLY A 124 15.15 -23.05 20.10
C GLY A 124 14.19 -22.73 18.94
N GLY A 125 14.40 -21.60 18.26
CA GLY A 125 13.55 -21.15 17.16
C GLY A 125 12.20 -20.58 17.60
N THR A 126 11.31 -20.39 16.64
CA THR A 126 9.95 -19.89 16.88
C THR A 126 8.92 -20.87 16.37
N LYS A 127 7.88 -21.08 17.16
CA LYS A 127 6.68 -21.84 16.81
C LYS A 127 5.60 -20.89 16.30
N LYS A 128 4.94 -21.26 15.20
CA LYS A 128 3.72 -20.60 14.70
C LYS A 128 2.56 -21.57 14.66
N ASP A 129 1.39 -21.07 15.00
CA ASP A 129 0.19 -21.88 15.10
C ASP A 129 -0.27 -22.35 13.72
N MET A 130 -0.80 -23.55 13.70
CA MET A 130 -1.44 -24.18 12.55
C MET A 130 -2.56 -25.07 13.02
N GLY A 131 -3.67 -25.06 12.33
CA GLY A 131 -4.78 -25.95 12.57
C GLY A 131 -5.59 -26.19 11.31
N ILE A 132 -6.54 -27.10 11.43
CA ILE A 132 -7.43 -27.49 10.33
C ILE A 132 -8.85 -27.13 10.73
N ILE A 133 -9.54 -26.38 9.87
CA ILE A 133 -10.98 -26.12 9.99
C ILE A 133 -11.70 -27.05 9.03
N VAL A 134 -12.51 -27.95 9.55
CA VAL A 134 -13.19 -29.00 8.75
C VAL A 134 -14.67 -28.65 8.61
N GLU A 135 -15.22 -28.83 7.41
CA GLU A 135 -16.67 -28.68 7.20
C GLU A 135 -17.49 -29.67 8.03
N ASP A 136 -18.79 -29.42 8.20
CA ASP A 136 -19.68 -30.40 8.81
C ASP A 136 -19.79 -31.65 7.95
N TYR A 137 -19.37 -32.76 8.52
CA TYR A 137 -19.38 -34.06 7.87
C TYR A 137 -20.42 -35.03 8.46
N SER A 138 -21.37 -34.54 9.22
CA SER A 138 -22.41 -35.37 9.88
C SER A 138 -23.24 -36.22 8.90
N SER A 139 -23.40 -35.73 7.67
CA SER A 139 -24.12 -36.41 6.58
C SER A 139 -23.23 -37.35 5.73
N LYS A 140 -21.94 -37.39 5.95
CA LYS A 140 -21.02 -38.19 5.13
C LYS A 140 -20.93 -39.63 5.63
N PRO A 141 -20.74 -40.61 4.72
CA PRO A 141 -20.56 -42.02 5.09
C PRO A 141 -19.36 -42.20 6.03
N ALA A 142 -19.43 -43.20 6.92
CA ALA A 142 -18.29 -43.57 7.73
C ALA A 142 -17.19 -44.17 6.81
N GLY A 143 -15.93 -43.74 7.04
CA GLY A 143 -14.81 -44.18 6.21
C GLY A 143 -13.52 -43.48 6.64
N THR A 144 -12.43 -43.83 5.99
CA THR A 144 -11.15 -43.14 6.10
C THR A 144 -11.06 -42.12 4.97
N TYR A 145 -10.96 -40.84 5.34
CA TYR A 145 -10.82 -39.72 4.42
C TYR A 145 -9.41 -39.17 4.52
N THR A 146 -8.74 -39.03 3.39
CA THR A 146 -7.32 -38.61 3.35
C THR A 146 -7.08 -37.52 2.34
N ASP A 147 -6.06 -36.70 2.58
CA ASP A 147 -5.43 -35.80 1.63
C ASP A 147 -3.93 -35.78 1.88
N THR A 148 -3.17 -35.25 0.92
CA THR A 148 -1.74 -34.97 1.07
C THR A 148 -1.51 -33.47 0.93
N VAL A 149 -0.90 -32.88 1.98
CA VAL A 149 -0.49 -31.48 1.97
C VAL A 149 1.02 -31.40 1.81
N THR A 150 1.45 -30.64 0.81
CA THR A 150 2.87 -30.38 0.57
C THR A 150 3.19 -28.99 1.07
N PHE A 151 4.19 -28.89 1.96
CA PHE A 151 4.72 -27.63 2.43
C PHE A 151 5.96 -27.26 1.61
N THR A 152 6.02 -26.02 1.15
CA THR A 152 7.17 -25.45 0.42
C THR A 152 7.75 -24.32 1.25
N ALA A 153 9.04 -24.43 1.57
CA ALA A 153 9.79 -23.42 2.30
C ALA A 153 10.75 -22.69 1.37
N LYS A 154 10.81 -21.37 1.44
CA LYS A 154 11.65 -20.52 0.60
C LYS A 154 12.26 -19.39 1.43
N VAL A 155 13.56 -19.18 1.28
CA VAL A 155 14.23 -18.00 1.84
C VAL A 155 14.03 -16.84 0.88
N GLU A 156 13.53 -15.73 1.38
CA GLU A 156 13.21 -14.53 0.61
C GLU A 156 13.82 -13.30 1.27
N VAL A 157 13.98 -12.22 0.49
CA VAL A 157 14.40 -10.92 1.04
C VAL A 157 13.32 -10.41 1.99
N ALA A 158 13.72 -10.00 3.20
CA ALA A 158 12.83 -9.37 4.16
C ALA A 158 12.69 -7.89 3.80
N LYS A 159 11.55 -7.50 3.26
CA LYS A 159 11.30 -6.09 2.94
C LYS A 159 11.21 -5.24 4.20
N SER A 160 12.03 -4.22 4.29
CA SER A 160 11.88 -3.14 5.30
C SER A 160 11.08 -1.99 4.70
N ALA A 161 10.43 -1.19 5.54
CA ALA A 161 9.77 0.03 5.06
C ALA A 161 10.79 0.98 4.41
N ALA A 162 10.37 1.66 3.35
CA ALA A 162 11.13 2.79 2.81
C ALA A 162 11.09 3.96 3.79
N GLU A 163 12.03 4.88 3.68
CA GLU A 163 12.03 6.10 4.50
C GLU A 163 10.86 7.01 4.11
N THR A 164 10.21 7.60 5.11
CA THR A 164 9.12 8.58 4.90
C THR A 164 9.66 9.79 4.11
N PRO A 165 8.91 10.29 3.09
CA PRO A 165 9.35 11.45 2.34
C PRO A 165 9.58 12.68 3.22
N SER A 166 10.69 13.39 3.02
CA SER A 166 10.96 14.66 3.69
C SER A 166 10.27 15.82 2.93
N ILE A 167 8.94 15.86 3.01
CA ILE A 167 8.11 16.90 2.39
C ILE A 167 7.27 17.55 3.50
N ALA A 168 7.60 18.80 3.85
CA ALA A 168 6.82 19.57 4.81
C ALA A 168 5.85 20.53 4.09
N GLN A 169 4.66 20.76 4.66
CA GLN A 169 3.66 21.69 4.11
C GLN A 169 4.25 23.09 3.82
N ALA A 170 5.13 23.57 4.71
CA ALA A 170 5.74 24.90 4.60
C ALA A 170 6.70 25.04 3.40
N ASP A 171 7.25 23.92 2.91
CA ASP A 171 8.18 23.89 1.78
C ASP A 171 7.47 23.66 0.44
N CYS A 172 6.14 23.54 0.47
CA CYS A 172 5.32 23.33 -0.70
C CYS A 172 4.85 24.66 -1.29
N THR A 173 4.96 24.78 -2.61
CA THR A 173 4.34 25.89 -3.36
C THR A 173 3.21 25.36 -4.22
N PHE A 174 2.21 26.18 -4.47
CA PHE A 174 1.05 25.83 -5.25
C PHE A 174 0.83 26.83 -6.39
N SER A 175 0.46 26.30 -7.55
CA SER A 175 0.09 27.12 -8.72
C SER A 175 -1.28 26.68 -9.23
N PRO A 176 -2.25 27.62 -9.36
CA PRO A 176 -3.58 27.29 -9.85
C PRO A 176 -3.59 27.12 -11.35
N SER A 177 -4.36 26.16 -11.84
CA SER A 177 -4.62 25.95 -13.28
C SER A 177 -5.92 25.17 -13.47
N ASN A 178 -6.87 25.75 -14.21
CA ASN A 178 -8.15 25.13 -14.55
C ASN A 178 -8.93 24.61 -13.33
N GLY A 179 -8.99 25.40 -12.26
CA GLY A 179 -9.69 25.05 -11.01
C GLY A 179 -9.00 24.01 -10.17
N LYS A 180 -7.78 23.61 -10.50
CA LYS A 180 -6.95 22.64 -9.79
C LYS A 180 -5.59 23.25 -9.45
N SER A 181 -4.85 22.57 -8.57
CA SER A 181 -3.53 23.01 -8.14
C SER A 181 -2.44 22.10 -8.66
N THR A 182 -1.29 22.69 -8.98
CA THR A 182 -0.02 21.96 -9.09
C THR A 182 0.75 22.20 -7.82
N LEU A 183 1.05 21.13 -7.10
CA LEU A 183 1.95 21.12 -5.94
C LEU A 183 3.39 21.01 -6.45
N SER A 184 4.28 21.87 -5.96
CA SER A 184 5.72 21.81 -6.26
C SER A 184 6.54 21.74 -4.96
N ASN A 185 7.49 20.81 -4.93
CA ASN A 185 8.48 20.65 -3.87
C ASN A 185 9.67 19.85 -4.42
N ALA A 186 10.89 20.30 -4.16
CA ALA A 186 12.11 19.70 -4.71
C ALA A 186 12.34 18.23 -4.29
N ASN A 187 11.75 17.80 -3.17
CA ASN A 187 11.86 16.44 -2.66
C ASN A 187 10.86 15.45 -3.28
N ILE A 188 9.95 15.92 -4.13
CA ILE A 188 9.05 15.04 -4.87
C ILE A 188 9.84 14.32 -5.97
N THR A 189 9.79 13.00 -5.99
CA THR A 189 10.51 12.17 -6.97
C THR A 189 9.59 11.17 -7.65
N THR A 190 9.99 10.63 -8.79
CA THR A 190 9.24 9.58 -9.51
C THR A 190 9.24 8.22 -8.83
N SER A 191 10.02 8.04 -7.76
CA SER A 191 9.93 6.87 -6.87
C SER A 191 8.77 6.96 -5.87
N MET A 192 8.01 8.05 -5.91
CA MET A 192 6.86 8.29 -5.04
C MET A 192 5.55 8.05 -5.75
N GLU A 193 4.51 7.89 -4.96
CA GLU A 193 3.12 7.85 -5.37
C GLU A 193 2.29 8.73 -4.43
N TYR A 194 1.13 9.17 -4.90
CA TYR A 194 0.24 10.02 -4.12
C TYR A 194 -1.20 9.50 -4.13
N SER A 195 -1.94 9.84 -3.09
CA SER A 195 -3.35 9.52 -2.93
C SER A 195 -4.14 10.79 -2.59
N ALA A 196 -5.25 11.00 -3.27
CA ALA A 196 -6.22 12.06 -2.98
C ALA A 196 -7.50 11.54 -2.29
N ASP A 197 -7.54 10.26 -1.91
CA ASP A 197 -8.68 9.56 -1.33
C ASP A 197 -8.32 8.85 0.00
N SER A 198 -7.45 9.47 0.78
CA SER A 198 -7.00 8.98 2.09
C SER A 198 -6.33 7.60 2.04
N GLY A 199 -5.56 7.33 0.99
CA GLY A 199 -4.78 6.09 0.86
C GLY A 199 -5.54 4.92 0.25
N THR A 200 -6.75 5.12 -0.25
CA THR A 200 -7.54 4.05 -0.88
C THR A 200 -6.97 3.68 -2.25
N THR A 201 -6.63 4.70 -3.06
CA THR A 201 -5.94 4.50 -4.35
C THR A 201 -4.66 5.32 -4.41
N TRP A 202 -3.65 4.78 -5.10
CA TRP A 202 -2.35 5.41 -5.25
C TRP A 202 -2.01 5.62 -6.72
N THR A 203 -1.53 6.80 -7.05
CA THR A 203 -1.13 7.20 -8.40
C THR A 203 0.35 7.54 -8.42
N ASP A 204 1.06 7.04 -9.39
CA ASP A 204 2.49 7.32 -9.57
C ASP A 204 2.77 8.80 -9.82
N VAL A 205 3.80 9.33 -9.18
CA VAL A 205 4.33 10.65 -9.51
C VAL A 205 5.01 10.57 -10.88
N SER A 206 4.47 11.28 -11.85
CA SER A 206 4.94 11.25 -13.25
C SER A 206 6.16 12.15 -13.51
N SER A 207 6.34 13.19 -12.70
CA SER A 207 7.42 14.17 -12.87
C SER A 207 8.06 14.53 -11.54
N ALA A 208 9.39 14.53 -11.49
CA ALA A 208 10.10 15.00 -10.31
C ALA A 208 9.81 16.48 -10.04
N GLY A 209 9.75 16.85 -8.78
CA GLY A 209 9.53 18.21 -8.32
C GLY A 209 8.07 18.66 -8.29
N SER A 210 7.11 17.91 -8.86
CA SER A 210 5.72 18.38 -8.88
C SER A 210 4.66 17.30 -9.03
N ILE A 211 3.45 17.57 -8.54
CA ILE A 211 2.23 16.80 -8.77
C ILE A 211 1.15 17.74 -9.28
N ALA A 212 0.71 17.52 -10.49
CA ALA A 212 -0.26 18.39 -11.16
C ALA A 212 -1.71 17.93 -10.97
N SER A 213 -2.65 18.82 -11.28
CA SER A 213 -4.09 18.53 -11.35
C SER A 213 -4.73 18.05 -10.03
N LEU A 214 -4.23 18.50 -8.90
CA LEU A 214 -4.77 18.19 -7.59
C LEU A 214 -6.04 19.01 -7.31
N ALA A 215 -7.10 18.38 -6.84
CA ALA A 215 -8.24 19.06 -6.25
C ALA A 215 -7.88 19.60 -4.86
N ALA A 216 -8.65 20.60 -4.38
CA ALA A 216 -8.53 21.07 -3.00
C ALA A 216 -8.82 19.94 -2.00
N GLY A 217 -8.08 19.89 -0.91
CA GLY A 217 -8.21 18.86 0.12
C GLY A 217 -6.86 18.31 0.55
N THR A 218 -6.86 17.14 1.17
CA THR A 218 -5.62 16.49 1.61
C THR A 218 -5.12 15.51 0.56
N VAL A 219 -3.85 15.64 0.19
CA VAL A 219 -3.13 14.64 -0.59
C VAL A 219 -2.10 13.95 0.30
N GLN A 220 -2.02 12.63 0.23
CA GLN A 220 -1.00 11.83 0.87
C GLN A 220 0.09 11.47 -0.14
N ILE A 221 1.35 11.52 0.27
CA ILE A 221 2.50 11.21 -0.58
C ILE A 221 3.41 10.24 0.15
N ARG A 222 3.84 9.16 -0.51
CA ARG A 222 4.75 8.17 0.04
C ARG A 222 5.75 7.65 -1.01
N VAL A 223 6.83 7.04 -0.54
CA VAL A 223 7.72 6.27 -1.41
C VAL A 223 7.03 4.95 -1.77
N LYS A 224 7.04 4.59 -3.05
CA LYS A 224 6.45 3.35 -3.57
C LYS A 224 7.11 2.10 -3.00
N GLU A 225 6.35 1.03 -2.95
CA GLU A 225 6.90 -0.31 -2.71
C GLU A 225 7.81 -0.73 -3.87
N THR A 226 8.89 -1.42 -3.54
CA THR A 226 9.85 -2.01 -4.48
C THR A 226 10.03 -3.50 -4.23
N GLY A 227 10.91 -4.16 -5.01
CA GLY A 227 11.31 -5.54 -4.75
C GLY A 227 11.85 -5.75 -3.34
N ASP A 228 12.60 -4.77 -2.83
CA ASP A 228 13.39 -4.88 -1.60
C ASP A 228 12.81 -4.11 -0.41
N LYS A 229 11.86 -3.19 -0.66
CA LYS A 229 11.27 -2.35 0.39
C LYS A 229 9.75 -2.28 0.28
N LEU A 230 9.09 -2.27 1.42
CA LEU A 230 7.68 -1.90 1.53
C LEU A 230 7.52 -0.40 1.25
N ALA A 231 6.31 0.02 0.88
CA ALA A 231 6.01 1.45 0.81
C ALA A 231 6.30 2.14 2.15
N SER A 232 6.68 3.41 2.08
CA SER A 232 6.90 4.21 3.30
C SER A 232 5.58 4.60 3.98
N GLU A 233 5.67 5.11 5.19
CA GLU A 233 4.62 5.95 5.75
C GLU A 233 4.39 7.16 4.84
N ALA A 234 3.16 7.66 4.81
CA ALA A 234 2.78 8.79 3.97
C ALA A 234 2.85 10.11 4.74
N VAL A 235 3.28 11.16 4.07
CA VAL A 235 3.10 12.55 4.52
C VAL A 235 1.80 13.11 3.96
N SER A 236 1.13 13.98 4.71
CA SER A 236 -0.12 14.62 4.31
C SER A 236 0.13 16.09 3.99
N ILE A 237 -0.30 16.53 2.81
CA ILE A 237 -0.19 17.92 2.34
C ILE A 237 -1.59 18.44 2.06
N THR A 238 -1.91 19.61 2.59
CA THR A 238 -3.17 20.29 2.30
C THR A 238 -3.05 21.11 1.02
N VAL A 239 -3.85 20.76 0.04
CA VAL A 239 -3.96 21.47 -1.25
C VAL A 239 -5.00 22.57 -1.12
N PRO A 240 -4.65 23.86 -1.33
CA PRO A 240 -5.57 24.95 -1.19
C PRO A 240 -6.65 24.93 -2.27
N GLN A 241 -7.81 25.50 -1.93
CA GLN A 241 -8.91 25.69 -2.90
C GLN A 241 -8.56 26.78 -3.90
N VAL A 242 -8.66 26.48 -5.19
CA VAL A 242 -8.56 27.47 -6.25
C VAL A 242 -9.87 28.25 -6.31
N LEU A 243 -9.75 29.56 -6.18
CA LEU A 243 -10.81 30.53 -6.36
C LEU A 243 -10.65 31.22 -7.73
N LYS A 244 -11.72 31.87 -8.20
CA LYS A 244 -11.71 32.44 -9.54
C LYS A 244 -12.40 33.80 -9.54
N ILE A 245 -11.72 34.80 -10.13
CA ILE A 245 -12.37 36.02 -10.57
C ILE A 245 -12.87 35.74 -11.99
N ASN A 246 -14.18 35.88 -12.19
CA ASN A 246 -14.78 35.73 -13.50
C ASN A 246 -14.54 36.97 -14.31
N GLU A 247 -13.69 36.93 -15.26
CA GLU A 247 -13.49 37.89 -16.32
C GLU A 247 -13.22 39.36 -15.87
N LEU A 248 -11.97 39.78 -15.98
CA LEU A 248 -11.58 41.16 -16.08
C LEU A 248 -11.63 41.59 -17.57
N VAL A 249 -12.35 42.65 -17.87
CA VAL A 249 -12.48 43.16 -19.24
C VAL A 249 -11.65 44.43 -19.34
N GLY A 250 -10.68 44.43 -20.24
CA GLY A 250 -9.84 45.58 -20.50
C GLY A 250 -10.56 46.71 -21.23
N PRO A 251 -9.95 47.92 -21.28
CA PRO A 251 -10.53 49.08 -21.95
C PRO A 251 -10.58 48.93 -23.48
N TYR A 252 -9.83 47.96 -24.02
CA TYR A 252 -9.80 47.68 -25.45
C TYR A 252 -10.68 46.51 -25.86
N THR A 253 -11.33 46.56 -27.01
CA THR A 253 -12.17 45.48 -27.50
C THR A 253 -11.39 44.18 -27.66
N GLY A 254 -11.77 43.15 -26.90
CA GLY A 254 -11.17 41.84 -26.98
C GLY A 254 -10.24 41.49 -25.80
N ASP A 255 -9.83 42.46 -24.99
CA ASP A 255 -9.00 42.20 -23.82
C ASP A 255 -9.84 41.58 -22.71
N ARG A 256 -9.56 40.31 -22.40
CA ARG A 256 -10.27 39.53 -21.34
C ARG A 256 -9.31 38.65 -20.58
N LEU A 257 -9.49 38.57 -19.28
CA LEU A 257 -8.71 37.72 -18.39
C LEU A 257 -9.58 37.11 -17.31
N THR A 258 -9.48 35.81 -17.13
CA THR A 258 -10.02 35.11 -15.99
C THR A 258 -8.87 34.74 -15.04
N CYS A 259 -8.90 35.28 -13.82
CA CYS A 259 -7.86 35.03 -12.81
C CYS A 259 -8.24 33.92 -11.87
N GLU A 260 -7.33 32.95 -11.70
CA GLU A 260 -7.39 31.95 -10.65
C GLU A 260 -6.39 32.31 -9.54
N TYR A 261 -6.79 32.13 -8.29
CA TYR A 261 -6.01 32.55 -7.13
C TYR A 261 -6.34 31.68 -5.90
N TYR A 262 -5.57 31.85 -4.83
CA TYR A 262 -5.86 31.24 -3.53
C TYR A 262 -6.37 32.26 -2.52
N ALA A 263 -7.17 31.81 -1.56
CA ALA A 263 -7.62 32.67 -0.47
C ALA A 263 -6.40 33.28 0.27
N GLY A 264 -6.45 34.59 0.47
CA GLY A 264 -5.37 35.35 1.11
C GLY A 264 -4.27 35.84 0.18
N GLU A 265 -4.34 35.58 -1.12
CA GLU A 265 -3.43 36.20 -2.09
C GLU A 265 -3.79 37.68 -2.33
N THR A 266 -2.77 38.47 -2.57
CA THR A 266 -2.89 39.88 -2.94
C THR A 266 -2.95 40.05 -4.46
N TRP A 267 -3.34 41.22 -4.90
CA TRP A 267 -3.26 41.58 -6.31
C TRP A 267 -1.83 41.53 -6.85
N GLN A 268 -0.81 41.77 -6.01
CA GLN A 268 0.58 41.58 -6.42
C GLN A 268 0.85 40.15 -6.87
N ALA A 269 0.32 39.13 -6.16
CA ALA A 269 0.48 37.74 -6.55
C ALA A 269 -0.16 37.43 -7.91
N LEU A 270 -1.28 38.08 -8.22
CA LEU A 270 -1.90 37.95 -9.54
C LEU A 270 -1.09 38.66 -10.63
N VAL A 271 -0.56 39.86 -10.34
CA VAL A 271 0.35 40.56 -11.24
C VAL A 271 1.55 39.68 -11.60
N ASP A 272 2.15 39.00 -10.59
CA ASP A 272 3.31 38.15 -10.81
C ASP A 272 2.98 36.88 -11.62
N ARG A 273 1.70 36.47 -11.63
CA ARG A 273 1.23 35.26 -12.32
C ARG A 273 0.66 35.51 -13.71
N TYR A 274 0.02 36.68 -13.95
CA TYR A 274 -0.69 36.96 -15.19
C TYR A 274 -0.11 38.16 -15.96
N ASP A 275 0.31 37.94 -17.15
CA ASP A 275 0.99 38.95 -17.99
C ASP A 275 0.15 40.21 -18.25
N LEU A 276 -1.20 40.08 -18.28
CA LEU A 276 -2.10 41.19 -18.53
C LEU A 276 -2.40 42.05 -17.30
N ILE A 277 -1.98 41.62 -16.10
CA ILE A 277 -2.11 42.42 -14.88
C ILE A 277 -0.75 43.04 -14.56
N LYS A 278 -0.74 44.33 -14.28
CA LYS A 278 0.48 45.12 -14.05
C LYS A 278 0.37 46.00 -12.82
N VAL A 279 1.52 46.42 -12.30
CA VAL A 279 1.59 47.42 -11.24
C VAL A 279 1.84 48.79 -11.89
N TYR A 280 1.00 49.76 -11.54
CA TYR A 280 1.20 51.13 -11.89
C TYR A 280 1.01 52.04 -10.68
N SER A 281 2.08 52.72 -10.23
CA SER A 281 2.06 53.53 -9.03
C SER A 281 1.48 52.83 -7.77
N GLY A 282 1.80 51.53 -7.57
CA GLY A 282 1.30 50.71 -6.45
C GLY A 282 -0.15 50.27 -6.59
N ARG A 283 -0.78 50.43 -7.77
CA ARG A 283 -2.16 50.03 -8.10
C ARG A 283 -2.15 48.91 -9.10
N ALA A 284 -3.15 48.05 -9.02
CA ALA A 284 -3.35 46.99 -10.01
C ALA A 284 -3.94 47.59 -11.30
N ALA A 285 -3.33 47.26 -12.43
CA ALA A 285 -3.80 47.68 -13.76
C ALA A 285 -3.98 46.46 -14.67
N PHE A 286 -4.93 46.55 -15.60
CA PHE A 286 -5.19 45.53 -16.62
C PHE A 286 -4.83 46.08 -18.01
N GLY A 287 -4.03 45.33 -18.74
CA GLY A 287 -3.54 45.80 -20.04
C GLY A 287 -2.50 46.93 -19.92
N SER A 288 -2.48 47.87 -20.86
CA SER A 288 -1.52 48.99 -20.91
C SER A 288 -1.96 50.19 -20.06
N ASP A 289 -3.27 50.49 -20.02
CA ASP A 289 -3.77 51.78 -19.54
C ASP A 289 -4.98 51.69 -18.59
N GLY A 290 -5.54 50.49 -18.38
CA GLY A 290 -6.72 50.30 -17.53
C GLY A 290 -6.36 49.98 -16.09
N PHE A 291 -6.81 50.82 -15.13
CA PHE A 291 -6.73 50.46 -13.71
C PHE A 291 -7.90 49.58 -13.28
N ILE A 292 -7.65 48.68 -12.29
CA ILE A 292 -8.67 47.89 -11.68
C ILE A 292 -9.31 48.69 -10.55
N TYR A 293 -10.64 48.80 -10.56
CA TYR A 293 -11.44 49.54 -9.61
C TYR A 293 -12.34 48.62 -8.79
N TYR A 294 -12.59 49.02 -7.56
CA TYR A 294 -13.65 48.49 -6.71
C TYR A 294 -14.36 49.67 -6.01
N ASN A 295 -15.66 49.79 -6.20
CA ASN A 295 -16.46 50.88 -5.68
C ASN A 295 -15.89 52.27 -6.01
N GLY A 296 -15.45 52.47 -7.24
CA GLY A 296 -14.91 53.74 -7.72
C GLY A 296 -13.51 54.10 -7.24
N SER A 297 -12.83 53.18 -6.55
CA SER A 297 -11.45 53.41 -6.09
C SER A 297 -10.50 52.41 -6.78
N MET A 298 -9.33 52.91 -7.23
CA MET A 298 -8.27 52.06 -7.79
C MET A 298 -7.77 51.07 -6.74
N VAL A 299 -7.66 49.78 -7.10
CA VAL A 299 -7.26 48.70 -6.22
C VAL A 299 -5.74 48.71 -5.97
N PRO A 300 -5.26 48.85 -4.74
CA PRO A 300 -3.86 48.69 -4.41
C PRO A 300 -3.41 47.26 -4.65
N VAL A 301 -2.18 47.05 -5.12
CA VAL A 301 -1.62 45.67 -5.28
C VAL A 301 -1.44 44.93 -3.97
N THR A 302 -1.41 45.63 -2.85
CA THR A 302 -1.34 45.05 -1.51
C THR A 302 -2.67 44.55 -0.97
N ASP A 303 -3.80 44.92 -1.60
CA ASP A 303 -5.12 44.43 -1.18
C ASP A 303 -5.28 42.95 -1.50
N LEU A 304 -6.05 42.27 -0.65
CA LEU A 304 -6.43 40.88 -0.90
C LEU A 304 -7.41 40.78 -2.06
N VAL A 305 -7.21 39.74 -2.85
CA VAL A 305 -8.15 39.38 -3.91
C VAL A 305 -9.39 38.73 -3.30
N ASP A 306 -10.57 39.13 -3.77
CA ASP A 306 -11.84 38.69 -3.22
C ASP A 306 -12.85 38.43 -4.35
N ASN A 307 -13.23 37.18 -4.60
CA ASN A 307 -14.18 36.79 -5.64
C ASN A 307 -15.65 37.10 -5.33
N THR A 308 -15.93 37.62 -4.13
CA THR A 308 -17.27 38.16 -3.80
C THR A 308 -17.47 39.60 -4.28
N LYS A 309 -16.39 40.26 -4.70
CA LYS A 309 -16.37 41.62 -5.22
C LYS A 309 -16.45 41.62 -6.75
N THR A 310 -17.16 42.59 -7.27
CA THR A 310 -17.13 42.90 -8.74
C THR A 310 -16.09 44.00 -8.99
N TYR A 311 -15.09 43.66 -9.78
CA TYR A 311 -14.04 44.58 -10.17
C TYR A 311 -14.31 45.09 -11.57
N GLU A 312 -14.02 46.38 -11.77
CA GLU A 312 -14.15 47.07 -13.04
C GLU A 312 -12.77 47.52 -13.56
N VAL A 313 -12.59 47.51 -14.84
CA VAL A 313 -11.39 48.07 -15.52
C VAL A 313 -11.76 49.38 -16.18
N GLN A 314 -11.14 50.48 -15.80
CA GLN A 314 -11.39 51.81 -16.30
C GLN A 314 -10.08 52.52 -16.69
#